data_49a27163c46c020548a2af9d72ca80d7
#
_entry.id   49a27163c46c020548a2af9d72ca80d7
#
_cell.length_a   1.000
_cell.length_b   1.000
_cell.length_c   1.000
_cell.angle_alpha   90.00
_cell.angle_beta   90.00
_cell.angle_gamma   90.00
#
_symmetry.space_group_name_H-M   'P 1'
#
loop_
_entity.id
_entity.type
_entity.pdbx_description
1 polymer ?
#
loop_
_entity_poly.entity_id
_entity_poly.type
_entity_poly.pdbx_seq_one_letter_code
_entity_poly.pdbx_strand_id
1 'polypeptide(L)'
;MRRGPLEAGEKVQFTDRRSNKITDQLVPGGVTQTSHGIILHDEVIGRTEGSVIVTVSAKREAQINQDHPERDANKPWKGTRAIGGWEFAVMRPRLADYVLSMPRGAQIMYPKDIAQVIQLGDIRSGMNVLEIGRASCRERV
;
A
#
# COMPACT_ATOMS: atom_id res chain seq x y z
N MET A 1 -0.77 -15.43 7.47
CA MET A 1 0.23 -14.42 7.07
C MET A 1 1.05 -14.99 5.92
N ARG A 2 1.08 -14.35 4.76
CA ARG A 2 1.98 -14.76 3.68
C ARG A 2 3.43 -14.58 4.15
N ARG A 3 4.26 -15.57 3.86
CA ARG A 3 5.70 -15.53 4.13
C ARG A 3 6.42 -15.62 2.79
N GLY A 4 7.62 -15.07 2.69
CA GLY A 4 8.41 -15.07 1.47
C GLY A 4 8.61 -13.66 0.90
N PRO A 5 9.23 -13.57 -0.28
CA PRO A 5 9.45 -12.30 -0.95
C PRO A 5 8.13 -11.61 -1.32
N LEU A 6 8.18 -10.30 -1.48
CA LEU A 6 7.05 -9.49 -1.92
C LEU A 6 6.80 -9.73 -3.41
N GLU A 7 5.55 -9.98 -3.77
CA GLU A 7 5.16 -10.34 -5.13
C GLU A 7 4.40 -9.20 -5.81
N ALA A 8 4.41 -9.19 -7.14
CA ALA A 8 3.58 -8.30 -7.92
C ALA A 8 2.08 -8.51 -7.59
N GLY A 9 1.31 -7.44 -7.50
CA GLY A 9 -0.10 -7.47 -7.11
C GLY A 9 -0.34 -7.45 -5.60
N GLU A 10 0.69 -7.62 -4.76
CA GLU A 10 0.55 -7.50 -3.31
C GLU A 10 0.40 -6.04 -2.89
N LYS A 11 -0.40 -5.81 -1.86
CA LYS A 11 -0.44 -4.51 -1.18
C LYS A 11 0.67 -4.46 -0.16
N VAL A 12 1.40 -3.34 -0.17
CA VAL A 12 2.49 -3.04 0.75
C VAL A 12 2.27 -1.69 1.41
N GLN A 13 2.88 -1.53 2.57
CA GLN A 13 2.90 -0.28 3.31
C GLN A 13 4.33 0.20 3.42
N PHE A 14 4.57 1.38 2.91
CA PHE A 14 5.82 2.12 3.04
C PHE A 14 5.74 3.01 4.27
N THR A 15 6.68 2.87 5.18
CA THR A 15 6.75 3.67 6.41
C THR A 15 8.06 4.43 6.45
N ASP A 16 8.00 5.73 6.58
CA ASP A 16 9.18 6.59 6.70
C ASP A 16 9.69 6.68 8.16
N ARG A 17 10.81 7.37 8.36
CA ARG A 17 11.41 7.58 9.69
C ARG A 17 10.53 8.40 10.64
N ARG A 18 9.53 9.13 10.11
CA ARG A 18 8.57 9.91 10.89
C ARG A 18 7.26 9.15 11.15
N SER A 19 7.22 7.85 10.83
CA SER A 19 6.04 7.00 10.94
C SER A 19 4.88 7.39 10.01
N ASN A 20 5.14 8.19 8.98
CA ASN A 20 4.15 8.38 7.92
C ASN A 20 4.04 7.11 7.09
N LYS A 21 2.82 6.72 6.79
CA LYS A 21 2.51 5.47 6.11
C LYS A 21 1.84 5.74 4.77
N ILE A 22 2.31 5.07 3.75
CA ILE A 22 1.72 5.07 2.41
C ILE A 22 1.43 3.62 2.06
N THR A 23 0.20 3.30 1.71
CA THR A 23 -0.18 1.96 1.27
C THR A 23 -0.43 1.99 -0.23
N ASP A 24 0.21 1.09 -0.95
CA ASP A 24 0.06 0.98 -2.40
C ASP A 24 0.09 -0.49 -2.83
N GLN A 25 -0.28 -0.75 -4.07
CA GLN A 25 -0.23 -2.07 -4.67
C GLN A 25 0.99 -2.17 -5.59
N LEU A 26 1.79 -3.22 -5.42
CA LEU A 26 2.95 -3.44 -6.27
C LEU A 26 2.53 -3.84 -7.69
N VAL A 27 2.91 -3.02 -8.64
CA VAL A 27 2.68 -3.27 -10.06
C VAL A 27 4.04 -3.24 -10.77
N PRO A 28 4.38 -4.25 -11.59
CA PRO A 28 5.61 -4.24 -12.38
C PRO A 28 5.70 -2.94 -13.21
N GLY A 29 6.86 -2.30 -13.21
CA GLY A 29 7.05 -0.99 -13.83
C GLY A 29 6.32 0.18 -13.16
N GLY A 30 5.57 -0.07 -12.08
CA GLY A 30 4.84 0.95 -11.34
C GLY A 30 5.72 1.77 -10.41
N VAL A 31 5.15 2.88 -9.93
CA VAL A 31 5.82 3.80 -9.00
C VAL A 31 4.86 4.29 -7.93
N THR A 32 5.33 4.42 -6.71
CA THR A 32 4.62 5.13 -5.62
C THR A 32 5.23 6.51 -5.44
N GLN A 33 4.40 7.55 -5.57
CA GLN A 33 4.82 8.92 -5.35
C GLN A 33 4.78 9.26 -3.87
N THR A 34 5.85 9.87 -3.38
CA THR A 34 5.94 10.37 -2.01
C THR A 34 6.32 11.85 -2.00
N SER A 35 6.18 12.53 -0.87
CA SER A 35 6.67 13.90 -0.69
C SER A 35 8.20 14.04 -0.78
N HIS A 36 8.92 12.91 -0.70
CA HIS A 36 10.38 12.86 -0.65
C HIS A 36 11.00 12.11 -1.83
N GLY A 37 10.25 11.90 -2.91
CA GLY A 37 10.72 11.18 -4.08
C GLY A 37 9.78 10.07 -4.49
N ILE A 38 10.27 9.21 -5.34
CA ILE A 38 9.52 8.14 -5.99
C ILE A 38 10.10 6.80 -5.55
N ILE A 39 9.22 5.87 -5.20
CA ILE A 39 9.57 4.48 -4.95
C ILE A 39 9.27 3.68 -6.21
N LEU A 40 10.26 3.00 -6.74
CA LEU A 40 10.10 2.10 -7.88
C LEU A 40 9.63 0.75 -7.39
N HIS A 41 8.51 0.24 -7.92
CA HIS A 41 7.95 -1.05 -7.51
C HIS A 41 8.87 -2.22 -7.85
N ASP A 42 9.62 -2.13 -8.94
CA ASP A 42 10.58 -3.17 -9.35
C ASP A 42 11.74 -3.32 -8.36
N GLU A 43 12.08 -2.29 -7.62
CA GLU A 43 13.07 -2.38 -6.54
C GLU A 43 12.51 -3.04 -5.27
N VAL A 44 11.19 -3.13 -5.15
CA VAL A 44 10.47 -3.71 -4.01
C VAL A 44 10.10 -5.15 -4.26
N ILE A 45 9.64 -5.46 -5.49
CA ILE A 45 9.26 -6.82 -5.88
C ILE A 45 10.46 -7.76 -5.74
N GLY A 46 10.24 -8.90 -5.09
CA GLY A 46 11.30 -9.87 -4.80
C GLY A 46 12.06 -9.63 -3.49
N ARG A 47 11.89 -8.48 -2.83
CA ARG A 47 12.50 -8.25 -1.52
C ARG A 47 11.69 -8.85 -0.39
N THR A 48 12.33 -9.05 0.74
CA THR A 48 11.67 -9.52 1.96
C THR A 48 10.99 -8.38 2.70
N GLU A 49 9.94 -8.71 3.43
CA GLU A 49 9.29 -7.79 4.36
C GLU A 49 10.30 -7.26 5.39
N GLY A 50 10.22 -5.98 5.70
CA GLY A 50 11.19 -5.29 6.56
C GLY A 50 12.38 -4.67 5.80
N SER A 51 12.49 -4.87 4.49
CA SER A 51 13.53 -4.22 3.68
C SER A 51 13.38 -2.71 3.68
N VAL A 52 14.51 -2.02 3.58
CA VAL A 52 14.55 -0.57 3.42
C VAL A 52 14.75 -0.24 1.94
N ILE A 53 13.91 0.63 1.42
CA ILE A 53 13.93 1.14 0.06
C ILE A 53 14.25 2.64 0.11
N VAL A 54 15.05 3.10 -0.84
CA VAL A 54 15.43 4.51 -0.95
C VAL A 54 14.69 5.13 -2.13
N THR A 55 14.06 6.27 -1.90
CA THR A 55 13.38 7.01 -2.97
C THR A 55 14.37 7.54 -4.00
N VAL A 56 13.95 7.60 -5.24
CA VAL A 56 14.69 8.20 -6.36
C VAL A 56 14.10 9.55 -6.74
N SER A 57 14.92 10.41 -7.37
CA SER A 57 14.43 11.68 -7.90
C SER A 57 13.72 11.47 -9.25
N ALA A 58 12.82 12.38 -9.61
CA ALA A 58 12.14 12.35 -10.90
C ALA A 58 13.07 12.35 -12.11
N LYS A 59 14.24 12.99 -12.00
CA LYS A 59 15.25 12.98 -13.07
C LYS A 59 15.80 11.59 -13.32
N ARG A 60 16.00 10.81 -12.24
CA ARG A 60 16.49 9.42 -12.35
C ARG A 60 15.42 8.50 -12.89
N GLU A 61 14.14 8.72 -12.56
CA GLU A 61 13.03 7.98 -13.14
C GLU A 61 12.93 8.19 -14.65
N ALA A 62 13.05 9.43 -15.12
CA ALA A 62 13.03 9.73 -16.55
C ALA A 62 14.15 8.99 -17.31
N GLN A 63 15.31 8.82 -16.69
CA GLN A 63 16.43 8.08 -17.25
C GLN A 63 16.14 6.58 -17.28
N ILE A 64 15.58 6.02 -16.20
CA ILE A 64 15.18 4.61 -16.14
C ILE A 64 14.09 4.29 -17.15
N ASN A 65 13.14 5.19 -17.38
CA ASN A 65 12.08 5.03 -18.38
C ASN A 65 12.61 5.08 -19.81
N GLN A 66 13.72 5.75 -20.08
CA GLN A 66 14.42 5.70 -21.37
C GLN A 66 15.11 4.35 -21.59
N ASP A 67 15.64 3.76 -20.51
CA ASP A 67 16.31 2.46 -20.56
C ASP A 67 15.30 1.29 -20.61
N HIS A 68 14.05 1.49 -20.17
CA HIS A 68 12.98 0.50 -20.13
C HIS A 68 11.68 1.05 -20.76
N PRO A 69 11.60 1.12 -22.11
CA PRO A 69 10.45 1.70 -22.82
C PRO A 69 9.14 0.91 -22.65
N GLU A 70 9.17 -0.32 -22.19
CA GLU A 70 7.99 -1.15 -21.87
C GLU A 70 7.23 -0.68 -20.62
N ARG A 71 7.75 0.25 -19.86
CA ARG A 71 7.05 0.84 -18.71
C ARG A 71 5.92 1.73 -19.19
N ASP A 72 4.77 1.57 -18.55
CA ASP A 72 3.57 2.35 -18.86
C ASP A 72 3.82 3.85 -18.56
N ALA A 73 4.29 4.57 -19.58
CA ALA A 73 4.59 6.00 -19.53
C ALA A 73 3.32 6.88 -19.41
N ASN A 74 2.14 6.25 -19.32
CA ASN A 74 0.85 6.94 -19.41
C ASN A 74 0.37 7.53 -18.07
N LYS A 75 1.21 7.50 -17.03
CA LYS A 75 0.94 8.20 -15.78
C LYS A 75 1.86 9.40 -15.64
N PRO A 76 1.48 10.58 -16.21
CA PRO A 76 2.32 11.77 -16.14
C PRO A 76 2.55 12.11 -14.65
N TRP A 77 3.80 12.03 -14.25
CA TRP A 77 4.21 12.49 -12.93
C TRP A 77 4.00 14.02 -12.83
N LYS A 78 3.05 14.44 -12.04
CA LYS A 78 2.83 15.84 -11.69
C LYS A 78 3.57 16.16 -10.38
N GLY A 79 4.86 16.04 -10.37
CA GLY A 79 5.63 16.24 -9.16
C GLY A 79 6.49 17.47 -9.19
N THR A 80 6.28 18.33 -8.25
CA THR A 80 7.26 19.28 -7.73
C THR A 80 8.50 18.52 -7.27
N ARG A 81 9.69 18.99 -7.65
CA ARG A 81 11.05 18.64 -7.21
C ARG A 81 11.12 17.63 -6.05
N ALA A 82 10.79 16.39 -6.28
CA ALA A 82 11.02 15.36 -5.30
C ALA A 82 12.52 15.04 -5.27
N ILE A 83 13.16 15.37 -4.16
CA ILE A 83 14.56 15.06 -3.90
C ILE A 83 14.58 13.61 -3.42
N GLY A 84 15.13 12.69 -4.20
CA GLY A 84 15.33 11.30 -3.78
C GLY A 84 16.29 11.17 -2.58
N GLY A 85 16.47 9.94 -2.11
CA GLY A 85 17.38 9.63 -1.00
C GLY A 85 16.68 9.46 0.36
N TRP A 86 15.35 9.42 0.39
CA TRP A 86 14.58 9.17 1.61
C TRP A 86 14.31 7.68 1.79
N GLU A 87 14.51 7.19 3.01
CA GLU A 87 14.36 5.78 3.33
C GLU A 87 12.94 5.45 3.79
N PHE A 88 12.41 4.34 3.26
CA PHE A 88 11.13 3.76 3.66
C PHE A 88 11.31 2.28 3.99
N ALA A 89 10.79 1.86 5.13
CA ALA A 89 10.64 0.44 5.44
C ALA A 89 9.39 -0.11 4.72
N VAL A 90 9.53 -1.28 4.11
CA VAL A 90 8.44 -1.94 3.38
C VAL A 90 7.89 -3.09 4.20
N MET A 91 6.60 -3.06 4.48
CA MET A 91 5.90 -4.08 5.25
C MET A 91 4.62 -4.50 4.54
N ARG A 92 4.15 -5.73 4.78
CA ARG A 92 2.77 -6.08 4.43
C ARG A 92 1.82 -5.37 5.40
N PRO A 93 0.76 -4.68 4.91
CA PRO A 93 -0.17 -4.01 5.78
C PRO A 93 -0.91 -5.02 6.67
N ARG A 94 -1.05 -4.73 7.94
CA ARG A 94 -1.95 -5.46 8.81
C ARG A 94 -3.39 -5.13 8.44
N LEU A 95 -4.34 -5.99 8.82
CA LEU A 95 -5.75 -5.73 8.56
C LEU A 95 -6.21 -4.33 9.02
N ALA A 96 -5.75 -3.90 10.19
CA ALA A 96 -6.05 -2.56 10.70
C ALA A 96 -5.50 -1.44 9.80
N ASP A 97 -4.27 -1.57 9.32
CA ASP A 97 -3.65 -0.58 8.42
C ASP A 97 -4.38 -0.56 7.06
N TYR A 98 -4.79 -1.73 6.56
CA TYR A 98 -5.56 -1.85 5.33
C TYR A 98 -6.92 -1.15 5.45
N VAL A 99 -7.68 -1.43 6.51
CA VAL A 99 -8.99 -0.79 6.76
C VAL A 99 -8.88 0.73 6.84
N LEU A 100 -7.80 1.25 7.44
CA LEU A 100 -7.57 2.69 7.54
C LEU A 100 -7.13 3.35 6.23
N SER A 101 -6.53 2.60 5.32
CA SER A 101 -5.98 3.11 4.04
C SER A 101 -6.88 2.85 2.83
N MET A 102 -7.92 2.02 2.96
CA MET A 102 -8.82 1.69 1.84
C MET A 102 -9.60 2.91 1.35
N PRO A 103 -9.93 2.99 0.04
CA PRO A 103 -10.80 4.02 -0.48
C PRO A 103 -12.16 4.01 0.23
N ARG A 104 -12.66 5.16 0.63
CA ARG A 104 -13.89 5.29 1.40
C ARG A 104 -15.05 5.70 0.50
N GLY A 105 -15.88 4.74 0.12
CA GLY A 105 -17.19 5.00 -0.52
C GLY A 105 -18.32 5.17 0.50
N ALA A 106 -18.18 4.52 1.66
CA ALA A 106 -19.10 4.57 2.79
C ALA A 106 -18.32 4.74 4.10
N GLN A 107 -19.02 5.02 5.19
CA GLN A 107 -18.39 5.06 6.51
C GLN A 107 -17.95 3.65 6.90
N ILE A 108 -16.67 3.49 7.21
CA ILE A 108 -16.09 2.23 7.66
C ILE A 108 -16.17 2.11 9.18
N MET A 109 -16.29 0.89 9.67
CA MET A 109 -16.09 0.60 11.09
C MET A 109 -14.60 0.60 11.40
N TYR A 110 -14.20 1.34 12.44
CA TYR A 110 -12.78 1.40 12.83
C TYR A 110 -12.31 0.08 13.45
N PRO A 111 -11.02 -0.28 13.30
CA PRO A 111 -10.49 -1.54 13.82
C PRO A 111 -10.73 -1.78 15.30
N LYS A 112 -10.74 -0.74 16.12
CA LYS A 112 -11.06 -0.81 17.57
C LYS A 112 -12.49 -1.28 17.81
N ASP A 113 -13.44 -0.81 17.00
CA ASP A 113 -14.85 -1.13 17.13
C ASP A 113 -15.13 -2.54 16.60
N ILE A 114 -14.47 -2.92 15.49
CA ILE A 114 -14.49 -4.30 14.96
C ILE A 114 -13.97 -5.29 16.03
N ALA A 115 -12.90 -4.96 16.73
CA ALA A 115 -12.34 -5.80 17.78
C ALA A 115 -13.36 -6.01 18.92
N GLN A 116 -14.09 -4.97 19.32
CA GLN A 116 -15.14 -5.08 20.32
C GLN A 116 -16.31 -5.94 19.83
N VAL A 117 -16.76 -5.75 18.58
CA VAL A 117 -17.83 -6.56 17.98
C VAL A 117 -17.44 -8.03 17.97
N ILE A 118 -16.22 -8.36 17.55
CA ILE A 118 -15.72 -9.74 17.54
C ILE A 118 -15.69 -10.31 18.95
N GLN A 119 -15.18 -9.56 19.91
CA GLN A 119 -15.04 -10.02 21.30
C GLN A 119 -16.40 -10.18 21.99
N LEU A 120 -17.28 -9.18 21.90
CA LEU A 120 -18.58 -9.21 22.56
C LEU A 120 -19.59 -10.13 21.85
N GLY A 121 -19.45 -10.28 20.54
CA GLY A 121 -20.26 -11.21 19.74
C GLY A 121 -19.75 -12.64 19.74
N ASP A 122 -18.67 -12.95 20.46
CA ASP A 122 -18.01 -14.27 20.50
C ASP A 122 -17.74 -14.84 19.09
N ILE A 123 -17.37 -13.96 18.15
CA ILE A 123 -17.18 -14.34 16.74
C ILE A 123 -15.86 -15.10 16.60
N ARG A 124 -15.95 -16.32 16.04
CA ARG A 124 -14.81 -17.23 15.88
C ARG A 124 -14.63 -17.66 14.42
N SER A 125 -13.44 -18.16 14.11
CA SER A 125 -13.17 -18.74 12.80
C SER A 125 -14.16 -19.89 12.49
N GLY A 126 -14.71 -19.90 11.28
CA GLY A 126 -15.67 -20.88 10.81
C GLY A 126 -17.15 -20.53 11.09
N MET A 127 -17.43 -19.43 11.79
CA MET A 127 -18.79 -18.94 11.95
C MET A 127 -19.28 -18.16 10.74
N ASN A 128 -20.56 -18.31 10.42
CA ASN A 128 -21.24 -17.45 9.46
C ASN A 128 -21.75 -16.20 10.18
N VAL A 129 -21.30 -15.04 9.77
CA VAL A 129 -21.68 -13.76 10.34
C VAL A 129 -22.48 -12.97 9.32
N LEU A 130 -23.68 -12.51 9.70
CA LEU A 130 -24.49 -11.60 8.90
C LEU A 130 -24.42 -10.20 9.52
N GLU A 131 -23.85 -9.24 8.78
CA GLU A 131 -23.89 -7.83 9.12
C GLU A 131 -24.89 -7.14 8.20
N ILE A 132 -25.80 -6.37 8.76
CA ILE A 132 -26.82 -5.63 8.02
C ILE A 132 -26.71 -4.17 8.36
N GLY A 133 -26.25 -3.36 7.40
CA GLY A 133 -26.10 -1.94 7.60
C GLY A 133 -26.25 -1.14 6.29
N ARG A 134 -26.60 0.11 6.43
CA ARG A 134 -26.80 1.02 5.30
C ARG A 134 -25.48 1.32 4.57
N ALA A 135 -24.36 1.19 5.26
CA ALA A 135 -23.02 1.42 4.73
C ALA A 135 -22.43 0.18 4.06
N SER A 136 -22.69 -1.02 4.60
CA SER A 136 -22.14 -2.29 4.10
C SER A 136 -22.76 -2.75 2.78
N CYS A 137 -24.00 -2.33 2.48
CA CYS A 137 -24.68 -2.72 1.25
C CYS A 137 -24.12 -2.10 -0.05
N ARG A 138 -23.19 -1.17 0.02
CA ARG A 138 -22.60 -0.51 -1.16
C ARG A 138 -21.27 -1.07 -1.62
N GLU A 139 -20.65 -1.96 -0.88
CA GLU A 139 -19.34 -2.56 -1.20
C GLU A 139 -19.45 -3.98 -1.78
N ARG A 140 -20.49 -4.26 -2.57
CA ARG A 140 -20.44 -5.42 -3.45
C ARG A 140 -19.84 -5.00 -4.77
N VAL A 141 -18.59 -5.30 -4.93
CA VAL A 141 -17.94 -5.46 -6.23
C VAL A 141 -17.48 -6.89 -6.33
#